data_04e0cbdd2ac3f320cc08db3d1369b6f2
#
_entry.id   04e0cbdd2ac3f320cc08db3d1369b6f2
#
_cell.length_a   1.000
_cell.length_b   1.000
_cell.length_c   1.000
_cell.angle_alpha   90.00
_cell.angle_beta   90.00
_cell.angle_gamma   90.00
#
_symmetry.space_group_name_H-M   'P 1'
#
loop_
_entity.id
_entity.type
_entity.pdbx_description
1 polymer ?
#
loop_
_entity_poly.entity_id
_entity_poly.type
_entity_poly.pdbx_seq_one_letter_code
_entity_poly.pdbx_strand_id
1 'polypeptide(L)'
;MKPYRIKHKASGLYYQPTSNGNSLSKTGKVYLTKNNVLNGTGTFVFISLNEQGRLYKEYAKFFPTLKPYHLYLTGRVPKTEFEKEEL
;
A
#
# COMPACT_ATOMS: atom_id res chain seq x y z
N MET A 1 16.47 12.74 10.39
CA MET A 1 15.94 12.02 9.21
C MET A 1 14.81 12.82 8.59
N LYS A 2 14.75 12.90 7.27
CA LYS A 2 13.67 13.59 6.59
C LYS A 2 12.39 12.73 6.60
N PRO A 3 11.22 13.35 6.76
CA PRO A 3 9.95 12.62 6.62
C PRO A 3 9.81 12.00 5.24
N TYR A 4 9.16 10.84 5.19
CA TYR A 4 8.94 10.15 3.92
C TYR A 4 7.65 9.32 3.95
N ARG A 5 7.20 8.92 2.76
CA ARG A 5 6.08 8.01 2.57
C ARG A 5 6.54 6.82 1.74
N ILE A 6 5.76 5.75 1.77
CA ILE A 6 6.02 4.57 0.94
C ILE A 6 5.05 4.59 -0.23
N LYS A 7 5.57 4.77 -1.43
CA LYS A 7 4.78 4.93 -2.65
C LYS A 7 4.74 3.64 -3.45
N HIS A 8 3.55 3.27 -3.93
CA HIS A 8 3.41 2.22 -4.94
C HIS A 8 3.67 2.84 -6.30
N LYS A 9 4.74 2.41 -6.97
CA LYS A 9 5.26 3.08 -8.17
C LYS A 9 4.24 3.16 -9.31
N ALA A 10 3.60 2.04 -9.63
CA ALA A 10 2.70 1.98 -10.78
C ALA A 10 1.43 2.80 -10.59
N SER A 11 0.82 2.74 -9.41
CA SER A 11 -0.45 3.44 -9.14
C SER A 11 -0.27 4.87 -8.65
N GLY A 12 0.89 5.19 -8.08
CA GLY A 12 1.10 6.48 -7.43
C GLY A 12 0.46 6.62 -6.06
N LEU A 13 -0.15 5.56 -5.54
CA LEU A 13 -0.76 5.57 -4.21
C LEU A 13 0.29 5.32 -3.13
N TYR A 14 -0.03 5.73 -1.91
CA TYR A 14 0.86 5.61 -0.76
C TYR A 14 0.33 4.60 0.24
N TYR A 15 1.25 3.85 0.85
CA TYR A 15 0.91 2.89 1.90
C TYR A 15 0.27 3.59 3.09
N GLN A 16 -0.87 3.03 3.54
CA GLN A 16 -1.64 3.58 4.66
C GLN A 16 -2.12 2.43 5.55
N PRO A 17 -1.53 2.22 6.73
CA PRO A 17 -2.07 1.24 7.67
C PRO A 17 -3.42 1.70 8.20
N THR A 18 -4.34 0.75 8.37
CA THR A 18 -5.67 1.02 8.91
C THR A 18 -5.97 0.03 10.04
N SER A 19 -7.06 0.28 10.79
CA SER A 19 -7.49 -0.64 11.84
C SER A 19 -7.89 -2.02 11.32
N ASN A 20 -8.25 -2.10 10.04
CA ASN A 20 -8.68 -3.35 9.40
C ASN A 20 -7.59 -3.97 8.53
N GLY A 21 -6.35 -3.54 8.69
CA GLY A 21 -5.22 -4.05 7.92
C GLY A 21 -4.49 -2.95 7.17
N ASN A 22 -3.69 -3.33 6.19
CA ASN A 22 -2.89 -2.40 5.42
C ASN A 22 -3.61 -2.00 4.14
N SER A 23 -3.63 -0.72 3.83
CA SER A 23 -4.30 -0.20 2.65
C SER A 23 -3.40 0.78 1.91
N LEU A 24 -3.98 1.48 0.95
CA LEU A 24 -3.31 2.53 0.18
C LEU A 24 -4.22 3.75 0.16
N SER A 25 -3.63 4.92 0.06
CA SER A 25 -4.38 6.16 -0.06
C SER A 25 -3.59 7.17 -0.89
N LYS A 26 -4.23 8.28 -1.24
CA LYS A 26 -3.57 9.34 -2.00
C LYS A 26 -2.55 10.11 -1.17
N THR A 27 -2.67 10.08 0.15
CA THR A 27 -1.76 10.79 1.05
C THR A 27 -0.82 9.86 1.82
N GLY A 28 -1.34 8.71 2.28
CA GLY A 28 -0.53 7.70 2.96
C GLY A 28 -0.04 8.10 4.35
N LYS A 29 0.70 7.18 4.95
CA LYS A 29 1.34 7.40 6.25
C LYS A 29 2.69 8.09 6.08
N VAL A 30 2.93 9.12 6.88
CA VAL A 30 4.24 9.77 6.96
C VAL A 30 5.10 9.06 8.00
N TYR A 31 6.29 8.64 7.62
CA TYR A 31 7.25 7.99 8.50
C TYR A 31 8.30 9.01 8.94
N LEU A 32 8.64 8.94 10.23
CA LEU A 32 9.66 9.80 10.84
C LEU A 32 10.85 9.00 11.38
N THR A 33 10.85 7.69 11.15
CA THR A 33 11.91 6.79 11.61
C THR A 33 12.38 5.92 10.45
N LYS A 34 13.46 5.17 10.67
CA LYS A 34 13.98 4.24 9.65
C LYS A 34 13.07 3.03 9.43
N ASN A 35 12.24 2.69 10.41
CA ASN A 35 11.39 1.50 10.33
C ASN A 35 10.14 1.78 9.51
N ASN A 36 9.87 0.94 8.54
CA ASN A 36 8.69 1.04 7.69
C ASN A 36 8.28 -0.35 7.19
N VAL A 37 7.20 -0.42 6.40
CA VAL A 37 6.63 -1.68 5.94
C VAL A 37 7.58 -2.48 5.03
N LEU A 38 8.57 -1.83 4.43
CA LEU A 38 9.51 -2.50 3.54
C LEU A 38 10.68 -3.15 4.30
N ASN A 39 10.82 -2.87 5.59
CA ASN A 39 11.84 -3.51 6.41
C ASN A 39 11.44 -4.96 6.71
N GLY A 40 12.43 -5.77 7.07
CA GLY A 40 12.20 -7.16 7.40
C GLY A 40 12.56 -8.10 6.25
N THR A 41 12.35 -9.39 6.47
CA THR A 41 12.80 -10.46 5.57
C THR A 41 11.78 -10.86 4.52
N GLY A 42 10.52 -10.47 4.67
CA GLY A 42 9.48 -10.82 3.70
C GLY A 42 9.68 -10.11 2.37
N THR A 43 9.16 -10.71 1.30
CA THR A 43 9.27 -10.16 -0.07
C THR A 43 8.00 -9.46 -0.53
N PHE A 44 6.93 -9.55 0.26
CA PHE A 44 5.62 -9.00 -0.10
C PHE A 44 5.09 -8.06 0.97
N VAL A 45 4.23 -7.14 0.54
CA VAL A 45 3.40 -6.33 1.43
C VAL A 45 1.96 -6.81 1.23
N PHE A 46 1.27 -7.14 2.32
CA PHE A 46 -0.13 -7.54 2.26
C PHE A 46 -1.00 -6.29 2.22
N ILE A 47 -1.82 -6.16 1.19
CA ILE A 47 -2.65 -4.97 0.96
C ILE A 47 -4.12 -5.38 0.90
N SER A 48 -4.99 -4.55 1.51
CA SER A 48 -6.44 -4.69 1.44
C SER A 48 -7.05 -3.37 0.94
N LEU A 49 -7.80 -3.41 -0.14
CA LEU A 49 -8.55 -2.26 -0.65
C LEU A 49 -10.04 -2.50 -0.45
N ASN A 50 -10.73 -1.49 0.11
CA ASN A 50 -12.18 -1.57 0.30
C ASN A 50 -12.87 -1.46 -1.06
N GLU A 51 -13.63 -2.48 -1.41
CA GLU A 51 -14.31 -2.57 -2.70
C GLU A 51 -15.36 -1.47 -2.90
N GLN A 52 -15.90 -0.88 -1.83
CA GLN A 52 -16.84 0.24 -1.91
C GLN A 52 -16.12 1.60 -2.01
N GLY A 53 -14.81 1.62 -1.83
CA GLY A 53 -14.03 2.84 -1.92
C GLY A 53 -13.76 3.24 -3.37
N ARG A 54 -13.52 4.53 -3.58
CA ARG A 54 -13.16 5.04 -4.91
C ARG A 54 -11.89 4.41 -5.45
N LEU A 55 -10.94 4.13 -4.55
CA LEU A 55 -9.66 3.58 -4.95
C LEU A 55 -9.78 2.20 -5.58
N TYR A 56 -10.74 1.42 -5.15
CA TYR A 56 -11.01 0.11 -5.74
C TYR A 56 -11.27 0.22 -7.24
N LYS A 57 -12.22 1.10 -7.63
CA LYS A 57 -12.64 1.22 -9.02
C LYS A 57 -11.55 1.80 -9.92
N GLU A 58 -10.83 2.79 -9.41
CA GLU A 58 -9.83 3.51 -10.22
C GLU A 58 -8.50 2.78 -10.31
N TYR A 59 -8.11 2.08 -9.25
CA TYR A 59 -6.74 1.57 -9.11
C TYR A 59 -6.62 0.06 -9.05
N ALA A 60 -7.72 -0.69 -9.05
CA ALA A 60 -7.65 -2.16 -8.99
C ALA A 60 -6.80 -2.76 -10.11
N LYS A 61 -6.79 -2.14 -11.27
CA LYS A 61 -6.01 -2.59 -12.42
C LYS A 61 -4.50 -2.65 -12.17
N PHE A 62 -4.01 -1.87 -11.20
CA PHE A 62 -2.58 -1.86 -10.85
C PHE A 62 -2.21 -2.99 -9.88
N PHE A 63 -3.19 -3.74 -9.40
CA PHE A 63 -2.98 -4.76 -8.38
C PHE A 63 -3.59 -6.11 -8.81
N PRO A 64 -3.04 -6.73 -9.86
CA PRO A 64 -3.62 -7.97 -10.40
C PRO A 64 -3.54 -9.15 -9.44
N THR A 65 -2.68 -9.08 -8.42
CA THR A 65 -2.54 -10.14 -7.43
C THR A 65 -3.59 -10.09 -6.33
N LEU A 66 -4.34 -8.99 -6.22
CA LEU A 66 -5.40 -8.86 -5.22
C LEU A 66 -6.65 -9.59 -5.68
N LYS A 67 -7.29 -10.28 -4.74
CA LYS A 67 -8.49 -11.06 -5.00
C LYS A 67 -9.60 -10.66 -4.06
N PRO A 68 -10.87 -10.79 -4.47
CA PRO A 68 -12.01 -10.47 -3.60
C PRO A 68 -12.03 -11.33 -2.34
N TYR A 69 -12.25 -10.68 -1.21
CA TYR A 69 -12.48 -11.33 0.07
C TYR A 69 -13.45 -10.48 0.87
N HIS A 70 -14.70 -10.93 0.98
CA HIS A 70 -15.82 -10.16 1.54
C HIS A 70 -15.95 -8.82 0.80
N LEU A 71 -15.82 -7.70 1.51
CA LEU A 71 -15.93 -6.34 0.95
C LEU A 71 -14.58 -5.75 0.54
N TYR A 72 -13.53 -6.58 0.46
CA TYR A 72 -12.18 -6.12 0.19
C TYR A 72 -11.58 -6.85 -0.99
N LEU A 73 -10.62 -6.19 -1.63
CA LEU A 73 -9.64 -6.85 -2.48
C LEU A 73 -8.37 -7.01 -1.65
N THR A 74 -7.96 -8.24 -1.43
CA THR A 74 -6.80 -8.54 -0.59
C THR A 74 -5.77 -9.36 -1.35
N GLY A 75 -4.52 -9.22 -0.97
CA GLY A 75 -3.46 -10.02 -1.53
C GLY A 75 -2.08 -9.47 -1.22
N ARG A 76 -1.08 -10.09 -1.84
CA ARG A 76 0.32 -9.75 -1.66
C ARG A 76 0.82 -8.93 -2.83
N VAL A 77 1.50 -7.84 -2.52
CA VAL A 77 2.12 -6.98 -3.53
C VAL A 77 3.62 -7.03 -3.31
N PRO A 78 4.43 -7.34 -4.33
CA PRO A 78 5.88 -7.41 -4.16
C PRO A 78 6.46 -6.10 -3.62
N LYS A 79 7.38 -6.20 -2.67
CA LYS A 79 8.05 -5.01 -2.12
C LYS A 79 8.78 -4.20 -3.19
N THR A 80 9.21 -4.84 -4.26
CA THR A 80 9.89 -4.17 -5.37
C THR A 80 9.01 -3.18 -6.11
N GLU A 81 7.68 -3.25 -5.94
CA GLU A 81 6.76 -2.30 -6.54
C GLU A 81 6.59 -1.02 -5.72
N PHE A 82 7.24 -0.96 -4.58
CA PHE A 82 7.18 0.20 -3.68
C PHE A 82 8.52 0.91 -3.63
N GLU A 83 8.46 2.19 -3.30
CA GLU A 83 9.67 2.99 -3.08
C GLU A 83 9.44 4.00 -1.97
N LYS A 84 10.55 4.43 -1.37
CA LYS A 84 10.58 5.49 -0.39
C LYS A 84 10.55 6.83 -1.12
N GLU A 85 9.64 7.72 -0.73
CA GLU A 85 9.55 9.05 -1.31
C GLU A 85 9.68 10.10 -0.21
N GLU A 86 10.75 10.86 -0.20
CA GLU A 86 10.97 11.94 0.77
C GLU A 86 10.03 13.10 0.49
N LEU A 87 9.53 13.70 1.57
CA LEU A 87 8.65 14.87 1.48
C LEU A 87 9.44 16.17 1.32
#